data_1c18be576615b002cb66a5a68dc3ddd8
#
_entry.id   1c18be576615b002cb66a5a68dc3ddd8
#
_cell.length_a   1.000
_cell.length_b   1.000
_cell.length_c   1.000
_cell.angle_alpha   90.00
_cell.angle_beta   90.00
_cell.angle_gamma   90.00
#
_symmetry.space_group_name_H-M   'P 1'
#
loop_
_entity.id
_entity.type
_entity.pdbx_description
1 polymer ?
#
loop_
_entity_poly.entity_id
_entity_poly.type
_entity_poly.pdbx_seq_one_letter_code
_entity_poly.pdbx_strand_id
1 'polypeptide(L)'
;MLEKSTAKLPDLFRLNNGGEVCTVDDWRLRRQELRDTIVELLYGGMPPVPEQTRVELLHPHLAASLGVRTHNTYRILTGPEKKLTFVIKVLAPEGDGPFPVIINGDGCWEFVTEQIIAEVMSRKCALVLFNRVKIAADIYQPARDSGIYQLYPDAKFGALAAWAWSYHRCVDALLQLGDTGKPEHRIPIDTAKIAIAGHSRGGKATLLAGATDERIALVCANNSGSGGAGSFMYQAEGSETLKDGLHAVPYWFNSAYLSKYIDRQTELPFDQHFLKALVAPRALLTTEALGDYWANPAGTWHTHHAARDAYRFLGQEERIGIWYRKGGHKHGLEDWRVLLDFLDWQLRGIRPAYRFDFDPFVM
;
A
#
# COMPACT_ATOMS: atom_id res chain seq x y z
N MET A 1 13.14 -3.59 -27.38
CA MET A 1 14.39 -3.09 -26.77
C MET A 1 14.00 -1.98 -25.83
N LEU A 2 14.36 -2.08 -24.55
CA LEU A 2 14.12 -1.01 -23.59
C LEU A 2 15.02 0.17 -23.98
N GLU A 3 14.47 1.29 -24.43
CA GLU A 3 15.23 2.53 -24.51
C GLU A 3 15.74 2.82 -23.09
N LYS A 4 17.06 2.90 -22.93
CA LYS A 4 17.67 3.31 -21.66
C LYS A 4 17.30 4.78 -21.44
N SER A 5 16.25 5.05 -20.65
CA SER A 5 16.01 6.39 -20.17
C SER A 5 17.27 6.88 -19.46
N THR A 6 17.80 8.02 -19.89
CA THR A 6 18.95 8.68 -19.24
C THR A 6 18.49 9.53 -18.04
N ALA A 7 17.20 9.50 -17.70
CA ALA A 7 16.66 10.26 -16.58
C ALA A 7 17.25 9.74 -15.26
N LYS A 8 17.92 10.63 -14.54
CA LYS A 8 18.44 10.32 -13.21
C LYS A 8 17.31 10.54 -12.20
N LEU A 9 16.97 9.49 -11.44
CA LEU A 9 16.02 9.60 -10.34
C LEU A 9 16.52 10.60 -9.28
N PRO A 10 15.62 11.37 -8.63
CA PRO A 10 15.97 12.25 -7.52
C PRO A 10 16.71 11.52 -6.40
N ASP A 11 17.72 12.16 -5.82
CA ASP A 11 18.62 11.54 -4.86
C ASP A 11 17.94 11.34 -3.50
N LEU A 12 18.00 10.11 -2.98
CA LEU A 12 17.48 9.77 -1.66
C LEU A 12 18.37 10.28 -0.52
N PHE A 13 19.64 10.51 -0.78
CA PHE A 13 20.64 10.79 0.25
C PHE A 13 21.11 12.25 0.26
N ARG A 14 20.38 13.13 -0.40
CA ARG A 14 20.64 14.56 -0.42
C ARG A 14 19.56 15.32 0.36
N LEU A 15 19.93 15.99 1.44
CA LEU A 15 19.02 16.85 2.22
C LEU A 15 18.62 18.08 1.41
N ASN A 16 17.47 18.66 1.71
CA ASN A 16 16.98 19.87 1.04
C ASN A 16 17.90 21.08 1.24
N ASN A 17 18.69 21.10 2.31
CA ASN A 17 19.71 22.12 2.56
C ASN A 17 21.03 21.88 1.80
N GLY A 18 21.12 20.81 0.99
CA GLY A 18 22.29 20.43 0.23
C GLY A 18 23.29 19.52 0.96
N GLY A 19 23.04 19.19 2.22
CA GLY A 19 23.85 18.23 2.98
C GLY A 19 23.68 16.79 2.48
N GLU A 20 24.63 15.92 2.85
CA GLU A 20 24.58 14.49 2.54
C GLU A 20 24.04 13.70 3.74
N VAL A 21 23.32 12.61 3.48
CA VAL A 21 22.87 11.66 4.49
C VAL A 21 23.98 10.66 4.76
N CYS A 22 24.62 10.78 5.93
CA CYS A 22 25.72 9.92 6.34
C CYS A 22 25.38 9.05 7.56
N THR A 23 24.42 9.46 8.37
CA THR A 23 24.01 8.77 9.60
C THR A 23 22.53 8.40 9.60
N VAL A 24 22.12 7.51 10.51
CA VAL A 24 20.71 7.17 10.71
C VAL A 24 19.87 8.38 11.10
N ASP A 25 20.44 9.35 11.83
CA ASP A 25 19.74 10.57 12.21
C ASP A 25 19.54 11.50 11.00
N ASP A 26 20.54 11.61 10.11
CA ASP A 26 20.38 12.31 8.84
C ASP A 26 19.28 11.63 7.99
N TRP A 27 19.26 10.29 8.00
CA TRP A 27 18.20 9.55 7.30
C TRP A 27 16.81 9.84 7.87
N ARG A 28 16.64 9.95 9.18
CA ARG A 28 15.36 10.31 9.80
C ARG A 28 14.87 11.68 9.33
N LEU A 29 15.77 12.66 9.28
CA LEU A 29 15.48 13.99 8.75
C LEU A 29 15.11 13.91 7.25
N ARG A 30 15.93 13.23 6.46
CA ARG A 30 15.69 13.05 5.02
C ARG A 30 14.38 12.34 4.74
N ARG A 31 14.08 11.29 5.48
CA ARG A 31 12.82 10.56 5.40
C ARG A 31 11.61 11.48 5.58
N GLN A 32 11.68 12.43 6.53
CA GLN A 32 10.62 13.42 6.69
C GLN A 32 10.51 14.34 5.46
N GLU A 33 11.63 14.83 4.93
CA GLU A 33 11.64 15.65 3.72
C GLU A 33 11.07 14.91 2.50
N LEU A 34 11.45 13.64 2.31
CA LEU A 34 10.92 12.79 1.23
C LEU A 34 9.40 12.61 1.37
N ARG A 35 8.92 12.35 2.59
CA ARG A 35 7.50 12.20 2.89
C ARG A 35 6.75 13.47 2.58
N ASP A 36 7.19 14.61 3.11
CA ASP A 36 6.53 15.90 2.90
C ASP A 36 6.49 16.24 1.41
N THR A 37 7.59 16.02 0.69
CA THR A 37 7.67 16.25 -0.75
C THR A 37 6.64 15.42 -1.51
N ILE A 38 6.64 14.09 -1.37
CA ILE A 38 5.80 13.23 -2.21
C ILE A 38 4.34 13.29 -1.79
N VAL A 39 4.05 13.41 -0.48
CA VAL A 39 2.67 13.48 0.02
C VAL A 39 1.99 14.77 -0.43
N GLU A 40 2.66 15.91 -0.30
CA GLU A 40 2.08 17.19 -0.71
C GLU A 40 2.01 17.34 -2.23
N LEU A 41 3.08 17.00 -2.94
CA LEU A 41 3.16 17.29 -4.36
C LEU A 41 2.39 16.28 -5.21
N LEU A 42 2.44 14.98 -4.87
CA LEU A 42 1.74 13.94 -5.63
C LEU A 42 0.28 13.82 -5.22
N TYR A 43 -0.03 13.86 -3.91
CA TYR A 43 -1.35 13.51 -3.40
C TYR A 43 -2.14 14.69 -2.85
N GLY A 44 -1.55 15.88 -2.68
CA GLY A 44 -2.19 17.07 -2.11
C GLY A 44 -2.39 16.99 -0.59
N GLY A 45 -1.54 16.23 0.09
CA GLY A 45 -1.58 15.98 1.51
C GLY A 45 -2.29 14.66 1.88
N MET A 46 -2.37 14.39 3.18
CA MET A 46 -3.15 13.30 3.77
C MET A 46 -4.37 13.83 4.52
N PRO A 47 -5.48 13.06 4.59
CA PRO A 47 -6.56 13.42 5.50
C PRO A 47 -6.05 13.52 6.95
N PRO A 48 -6.60 14.44 7.76
CA PRO A 48 -6.21 14.59 9.15
C PRO A 48 -6.37 13.30 9.95
N VAL A 49 -5.47 13.10 10.92
CA VAL A 49 -5.62 12.01 11.88
C VAL A 49 -6.82 12.31 12.76
N PRO A 50 -7.82 11.43 12.88
CA PRO A 50 -8.99 11.67 13.69
C PRO A 50 -8.61 11.59 15.18
N GLU A 51 -9.29 12.37 16.02
CA GLU A 51 -9.11 12.31 17.47
C GLU A 51 -9.40 10.92 18.03
N GLN A 52 -10.39 10.25 17.46
CA GLN A 52 -10.81 8.91 17.87
C GLN A 52 -11.30 8.09 16.67
N THR A 53 -10.94 6.82 16.68
CA THR A 53 -11.57 5.79 15.85
C THR A 53 -12.23 4.79 16.80
N ARG A 54 -13.48 4.42 16.56
CA ARG A 54 -14.23 3.43 17.32
C ARG A 54 -14.61 2.27 16.43
N VAL A 55 -14.54 1.05 16.96
CA VAL A 55 -14.95 -0.16 16.27
C VAL A 55 -16.15 -0.80 17.00
N GLU A 56 -17.18 -1.19 16.24
CA GLU A 56 -18.40 -1.82 16.74
C GLU A 56 -18.65 -3.12 16.01
N LEU A 57 -18.90 -4.21 16.76
CA LEU A 57 -19.34 -5.47 16.18
C LEU A 57 -20.76 -5.31 15.64
N LEU A 58 -20.93 -5.56 14.34
CA LEU A 58 -22.25 -5.59 13.70
C LEU A 58 -22.84 -7.01 13.72
N HIS A 59 -22.08 -7.95 13.20
CA HIS A 59 -22.51 -9.33 13.05
C HIS A 59 -21.35 -10.30 13.29
N PRO A 60 -21.47 -11.23 14.26
CA PRO A 60 -20.68 -12.44 14.27
C PRO A 60 -21.30 -13.43 13.28
N HIS A 61 -20.47 -14.06 12.46
CA HIS A 61 -20.92 -15.12 11.56
C HIS A 61 -20.34 -16.46 12.07
N LEU A 62 -21.17 -17.49 12.07
CA LEU A 62 -20.68 -18.86 12.23
C LEU A 62 -20.09 -19.31 10.91
N ALA A 63 -18.78 -19.35 10.82
CA ALA A 63 -18.08 -19.84 9.65
C ALA A 63 -17.44 -21.19 9.97
N ALA A 64 -17.87 -22.24 9.28
CA ALA A 64 -17.33 -23.59 9.41
C ALA A 64 -16.66 -24.07 8.12
N SER A 65 -16.32 -23.14 7.21
CA SER A 65 -15.73 -23.47 5.90
C SER A 65 -14.41 -22.75 5.68
N LEU A 66 -13.59 -23.25 4.76
CA LEU A 66 -12.33 -22.65 4.32
C LEU A 66 -11.27 -22.48 5.45
N GLY A 67 -11.39 -23.21 6.56
CA GLY A 67 -10.48 -23.05 7.72
C GLY A 67 -10.70 -21.74 8.51
N VAL A 68 -11.80 -21.04 8.29
CA VAL A 68 -12.17 -19.83 9.03
C VAL A 68 -12.90 -20.21 10.30
N ARG A 69 -12.36 -19.83 11.47
CA ARG A 69 -13.03 -19.95 12.76
C ARG A 69 -13.81 -18.70 13.12
N THR A 70 -13.23 -17.53 12.90
CA THR A 70 -13.86 -16.25 13.18
C THR A 70 -14.17 -15.56 11.87
N HIS A 71 -15.44 -15.19 11.68
CA HIS A 71 -15.87 -14.32 10.60
C HIS A 71 -16.79 -13.27 11.20
N ASN A 72 -16.24 -12.10 11.46
CA ASN A 72 -16.97 -11.01 12.07
C ASN A 72 -17.02 -9.80 11.14
N THR A 73 -18.15 -9.12 11.15
CA THR A 73 -18.33 -7.83 10.48
C THR A 73 -18.37 -6.72 11.51
N TYR A 74 -17.50 -5.74 11.34
CA TYR A 74 -17.40 -4.56 12.22
C TYR A 74 -17.68 -3.29 11.45
N ARG A 75 -18.24 -2.29 12.14
CA ARG A 75 -18.33 -0.91 11.70
C ARG A 75 -17.20 -0.12 12.34
N ILE A 76 -16.48 0.62 11.52
CA ILE A 76 -15.54 1.66 11.97
C ILE A 76 -16.26 3.00 11.92
N LEU A 77 -16.19 3.75 13.02
CA LEU A 77 -16.67 5.12 13.15
C LEU A 77 -15.46 6.02 13.36
N THR A 78 -15.27 7.01 12.53
CA THR A 78 -14.04 7.82 12.51
C THR A 78 -14.27 9.21 11.90
N GLY A 79 -13.23 10.02 11.81
CA GLY A 79 -13.31 11.41 11.35
C GLY A 79 -13.89 12.35 12.39
N PRO A 80 -14.14 13.63 12.02
CA PRO A 80 -14.75 14.61 12.91
C PRO A 80 -16.07 14.09 13.47
N GLU A 81 -16.24 14.15 14.80
CA GLU A 81 -17.44 13.70 15.51
C GLU A 81 -17.85 12.25 15.16
N LYS A 82 -16.93 11.42 14.62
CA LYS A 82 -17.19 10.04 14.16
C LYS A 82 -18.26 9.94 13.06
N LYS A 83 -18.39 10.97 12.23
CA LYS A 83 -19.40 11.03 11.17
C LYS A 83 -19.08 10.16 9.96
N LEU A 84 -17.83 9.76 9.76
CA LEU A 84 -17.46 8.83 8.70
C LEU A 84 -17.55 7.40 9.21
N THR A 85 -18.29 6.57 8.47
CA THR A 85 -18.43 5.16 8.82
C THR A 85 -18.16 4.26 7.62
N PHE A 86 -17.50 3.14 7.87
CA PHE A 86 -17.35 2.07 6.89
C PHE A 86 -17.25 0.72 7.58
N VAL A 87 -17.34 -0.34 6.79
CA VAL A 87 -17.43 -1.71 7.30
C VAL A 87 -16.15 -2.48 6.94
N ILE A 88 -15.66 -3.27 7.90
CA ILE A 88 -14.62 -4.26 7.69
C ILE A 88 -15.14 -5.66 8.01
N LYS A 89 -14.68 -6.66 7.26
CA LYS A 89 -14.87 -8.08 7.56
C LYS A 89 -13.55 -8.63 8.07
N VAL A 90 -13.57 -9.31 9.20
CA VAL A 90 -12.39 -9.91 9.81
C VAL A 90 -12.56 -11.42 9.82
N LEU A 91 -11.67 -12.11 9.13
CA LEU A 91 -11.59 -13.57 9.10
C LEU A 91 -10.33 -14.00 9.84
N ALA A 92 -10.46 -14.91 10.79
CA ALA A 92 -9.31 -15.49 11.47
C ALA A 92 -9.36 -17.02 11.39
N PRO A 93 -8.20 -17.68 11.25
CA PRO A 93 -8.12 -19.14 11.14
C PRO A 93 -8.39 -19.82 12.49
N GLU A 94 -8.53 -21.15 12.46
CA GLU A 94 -8.54 -21.98 13.65
C GLU A 94 -7.19 -21.97 14.38
N GLY A 95 -7.20 -21.98 15.70
CA GLY A 95 -6.06 -22.00 16.60
C GLY A 95 -6.07 -20.84 17.59
N ASP A 96 -5.07 -20.81 18.46
CA ASP A 96 -5.03 -19.86 19.57
C ASP A 96 -4.37 -18.51 19.17
N GLY A 97 -3.63 -18.48 18.06
CA GLY A 97 -2.92 -17.27 17.63
C GLY A 97 -1.75 -16.89 18.57
N PRO A 98 -1.33 -15.63 18.62
CA PRO A 98 -1.80 -14.54 17.75
C PRO A 98 -1.34 -14.70 16.29
N PHE A 99 -2.24 -14.39 15.36
CA PHE A 99 -1.98 -14.52 13.92
C PHE A 99 -1.54 -13.20 13.30
N PRO A 100 -0.55 -13.17 12.41
CA PRO A 100 -0.36 -12.04 11.51
C PRO A 100 -1.64 -11.73 10.76
N VAL A 101 -1.87 -10.47 10.43
CA VAL A 101 -3.09 -10.04 9.76
C VAL A 101 -2.77 -9.32 8.46
N ILE A 102 -3.50 -9.63 7.39
CA ILE A 102 -3.41 -8.97 6.10
C ILE A 102 -4.67 -8.13 5.90
N ILE A 103 -4.51 -6.84 5.63
CA ILE A 103 -5.60 -5.93 5.30
C ILE A 103 -5.62 -5.73 3.78
N ASN A 104 -6.78 -5.96 3.15
CA ASN A 104 -7.01 -5.70 1.74
C ASN A 104 -8.20 -4.76 1.55
N GLY A 105 -7.98 -3.63 0.85
CA GLY A 105 -8.97 -2.59 0.61
C GLY A 105 -9.72 -2.72 -0.72
N ASP A 106 -9.51 -3.80 -1.47
CA ASP A 106 -10.04 -4.00 -2.82
C ASP A 106 -11.42 -4.66 -2.87
N GLY A 107 -12.18 -4.58 -1.78
CA GLY A 107 -13.53 -5.14 -1.70
C GLY A 107 -14.52 -4.59 -2.73
N CYS A 108 -14.19 -3.50 -3.43
CA CYS A 108 -14.95 -2.99 -4.57
C CYS A 108 -14.89 -3.89 -5.81
N TRP A 109 -13.89 -4.79 -5.89
CA TRP A 109 -13.67 -5.67 -7.04
C TRP A 109 -13.90 -7.15 -6.76
N GLU A 110 -14.03 -7.51 -5.47
CA GLU A 110 -14.24 -8.90 -5.03
C GLU A 110 -13.15 -9.88 -5.52
N PHE A 111 -11.90 -9.41 -5.69
CA PHE A 111 -10.78 -10.23 -6.18
C PHE A 111 -10.29 -11.28 -5.18
N VAL A 112 -10.64 -11.15 -3.91
CA VAL A 112 -10.27 -12.13 -2.88
C VAL A 112 -11.26 -13.30 -2.94
N THR A 113 -10.90 -14.32 -3.71
CA THR A 113 -11.72 -15.53 -3.93
C THR A 113 -11.67 -16.46 -2.72
N GLU A 114 -12.57 -17.45 -2.67
CA GLU A 114 -12.55 -18.50 -1.66
C GLU A 114 -11.23 -19.27 -1.63
N GLN A 115 -10.61 -19.51 -2.78
CA GLN A 115 -9.29 -20.16 -2.86
C GLN A 115 -8.20 -19.33 -2.17
N ILE A 116 -8.23 -18.01 -2.34
CA ILE A 116 -7.30 -17.09 -1.67
C ILE A 116 -7.57 -17.08 -0.16
N ILE A 117 -8.83 -17.05 0.26
CA ILE A 117 -9.19 -17.12 1.69
C ILE A 117 -8.67 -18.43 2.28
N ALA A 118 -8.92 -19.57 1.65
CA ALA A 118 -8.44 -20.87 2.11
C ALA A 118 -6.91 -20.92 2.22
N GLU A 119 -6.19 -20.36 1.25
CA GLU A 119 -4.72 -20.27 1.27
C GLU A 119 -4.23 -19.42 2.46
N VAL A 120 -4.81 -18.23 2.68
CA VAL A 120 -4.47 -17.35 3.82
C VAL A 120 -4.74 -18.03 5.16
N MET A 121 -5.89 -18.70 5.30
CA MET A 121 -6.23 -19.42 6.52
C MET A 121 -5.31 -20.62 6.77
N SER A 122 -4.95 -21.37 5.72
CA SER A 122 -4.01 -22.51 5.84
C SER A 122 -2.63 -22.07 6.33
N ARG A 123 -2.22 -20.85 5.97
CA ARG A 123 -0.97 -20.22 6.40
C ARG A 123 -1.09 -19.54 7.77
N LYS A 124 -2.18 -19.78 8.50
CA LYS A 124 -2.41 -19.19 9.82
C LYS A 124 -2.24 -17.68 9.85
N CYS A 125 -2.83 -17.00 8.86
CA CYS A 125 -2.95 -15.55 8.80
C CYS A 125 -4.41 -15.15 8.93
N ALA A 126 -4.69 -14.06 9.65
CA ALA A 126 -5.99 -13.41 9.63
C ALA A 126 -6.10 -12.50 8.40
N LEU A 127 -7.31 -12.29 7.92
CA LEU A 127 -7.61 -11.48 6.76
C LEU A 127 -8.67 -10.42 7.09
N VAL A 128 -8.38 -9.18 6.76
CA VAL A 128 -9.32 -8.06 6.89
C VAL A 128 -9.66 -7.53 5.51
N LEU A 129 -10.95 -7.51 5.20
CA LEU A 129 -11.46 -7.05 3.92
C LEU A 129 -12.31 -5.79 4.13
N PHE A 130 -12.06 -4.75 3.35
CA PHE A 130 -12.91 -3.57 3.30
C PHE A 130 -13.01 -3.00 1.88
N ASN A 131 -13.93 -2.08 1.68
CA ASN A 131 -14.13 -1.42 0.41
C ASN A 131 -13.68 0.05 0.52
N ARG A 132 -12.49 0.38 -0.01
CA ARG A 132 -11.89 1.73 0.04
C ARG A 132 -12.74 2.80 -0.64
N VAL A 133 -13.53 2.44 -1.66
CA VAL A 133 -14.35 3.43 -2.38
C VAL A 133 -15.54 3.94 -1.55
N LYS A 134 -15.81 3.32 -0.40
CA LYS A 134 -16.76 3.86 0.59
C LYS A 134 -16.22 5.09 1.33
N ILE A 135 -14.91 5.30 1.32
CA ILE A 135 -14.26 6.47 1.94
C ILE A 135 -14.22 7.64 0.95
N ALA A 136 -13.79 7.38 -0.27
CA ALA A 136 -13.82 8.32 -1.38
C ALA A 136 -14.21 7.54 -2.64
N ALA A 137 -15.28 7.94 -3.30
CA ALA A 137 -15.75 7.26 -4.51
C ALA A 137 -14.68 7.33 -5.62
N ASP A 138 -14.57 6.25 -6.39
CA ASP A 138 -13.64 6.15 -7.51
C ASP A 138 -14.26 6.71 -8.81
N ILE A 139 -14.78 7.91 -8.69
CA ILE A 139 -15.35 8.69 -9.78
C ILE A 139 -15.02 10.17 -9.60
N TYR A 140 -14.97 10.89 -10.68
CA TYR A 140 -14.80 12.34 -10.63
C TYR A 140 -16.03 13.01 -10.01
N GLN A 141 -15.82 13.74 -8.93
CA GLN A 141 -16.86 14.47 -8.18
C GLN A 141 -16.43 15.95 -8.04
N PRO A 142 -16.85 16.83 -8.95
CA PRO A 142 -16.49 18.25 -8.89
C PRO A 142 -16.88 18.93 -7.58
N ALA A 143 -18.05 18.58 -7.04
CA ALA A 143 -18.57 19.17 -5.79
C ALA A 143 -17.88 18.60 -4.52
N ARG A 144 -17.18 17.44 -4.61
CA ARG A 144 -16.54 16.77 -3.47
C ARG A 144 -17.48 16.65 -2.26
N ASP A 145 -18.74 16.27 -2.51
CA ASP A 145 -19.86 16.30 -1.59
C ASP A 145 -20.20 14.94 -0.97
N SER A 146 -19.33 13.95 -1.16
CA SER A 146 -19.56 12.58 -0.65
C SER A 146 -18.36 12.00 0.08
N GLY A 147 -18.63 11.00 0.91
CA GLY A 147 -17.62 10.29 1.68
C GLY A 147 -16.81 11.22 2.58
N ILE A 148 -15.49 11.05 2.61
CA ILE A 148 -14.59 11.85 3.45
C ILE A 148 -14.59 13.34 3.08
N TYR A 149 -14.90 13.68 1.82
CA TYR A 149 -14.90 15.08 1.36
C TYR A 149 -16.02 15.92 1.96
N GLN A 150 -17.15 15.31 2.35
CA GLN A 150 -18.20 16.02 3.12
C GLN A 150 -17.68 16.54 4.47
N LEU A 151 -16.69 15.84 5.05
CA LEU A 151 -16.13 16.21 6.35
C LEU A 151 -14.96 17.20 6.21
N TYR A 152 -14.35 17.26 5.03
CA TYR A 152 -13.22 18.12 4.71
C TYR A 152 -13.44 18.80 3.36
N PRO A 153 -14.40 19.73 3.23
CA PRO A 153 -14.77 20.31 1.92
C PRO A 153 -13.64 21.10 1.27
N ASP A 154 -12.76 21.71 2.06
CA ASP A 154 -11.61 22.48 1.58
C ASP A 154 -10.34 21.64 1.36
N ALA A 155 -10.43 20.31 1.55
CA ALA A 155 -9.29 19.44 1.45
C ALA A 155 -8.72 19.39 0.01
N LYS A 156 -7.40 19.38 -0.08
CA LYS A 156 -6.67 19.27 -1.36
C LYS A 156 -6.29 17.84 -1.70
N PHE A 157 -6.32 16.93 -0.74
CA PHE A 157 -5.90 15.55 -0.94
C PHE A 157 -6.77 14.82 -1.97
N GLY A 158 -6.11 14.01 -2.81
CA GLY A 158 -6.78 13.15 -3.80
C GLY A 158 -7.36 11.88 -3.20
N ALA A 159 -8.09 11.11 -4.01
CA ALA A 159 -8.73 9.87 -3.56
C ALA A 159 -7.71 8.81 -3.10
N LEU A 160 -6.52 8.75 -3.70
CA LEU A 160 -5.47 7.82 -3.26
C LEU A 160 -5.05 8.07 -1.81
N ALA A 161 -4.92 9.34 -1.39
CA ALA A 161 -4.63 9.67 0.01
C ALA A 161 -5.78 9.30 0.94
N ALA A 162 -7.02 9.53 0.53
CA ALA A 162 -8.21 9.11 1.28
C ALA A 162 -8.28 7.57 1.43
N TRP A 163 -7.96 6.83 0.38
CA TRP A 163 -7.90 5.36 0.42
C TRP A 163 -6.75 4.86 1.29
N ALA A 164 -5.56 5.47 1.22
CA ALA A 164 -4.45 5.15 2.11
C ALA A 164 -4.80 5.41 3.58
N TRP A 165 -5.43 6.53 3.88
CA TRP A 165 -5.91 6.86 5.22
C TRP A 165 -6.90 5.82 5.77
N SER A 166 -7.73 5.20 4.92
CA SER A 166 -8.65 4.16 5.39
C SER A 166 -7.93 2.89 5.89
N TYR A 167 -6.77 2.54 5.32
CA TYR A 167 -5.93 1.48 5.88
C TYR A 167 -5.46 1.83 7.30
N HIS A 168 -5.07 3.09 7.54
CA HIS A 168 -4.68 3.52 8.91
C HIS A 168 -5.83 3.38 9.89
N ARG A 169 -7.07 3.63 9.46
CA ARG A 169 -8.27 3.43 10.31
C ARG A 169 -8.55 1.96 10.56
N CYS A 170 -8.27 1.08 9.59
CA CYS A 170 -8.30 -0.36 9.84
C CYS A 170 -7.25 -0.78 10.87
N VAL A 171 -6.04 -0.21 10.82
CA VAL A 171 -5.01 -0.46 11.84
C VAL A 171 -5.50 -0.01 13.23
N ASP A 172 -6.09 1.19 13.36
CA ASP A 172 -6.65 1.66 14.63
C ASP A 172 -7.70 0.68 15.19
N ALA A 173 -8.58 0.16 14.32
CA ALA A 173 -9.59 -0.81 14.71
C ALA A 173 -8.97 -2.13 15.18
N LEU A 174 -7.94 -2.62 14.46
CA LEU A 174 -7.26 -3.87 14.82
C LEU A 174 -6.52 -3.78 16.15
N LEU A 175 -5.91 -2.63 16.46
CA LEU A 175 -5.30 -2.40 17.77
C LEU A 175 -6.35 -2.49 18.88
N GLN A 176 -7.55 -1.92 18.69
CA GLN A 176 -8.64 -2.04 19.65
C GLN A 176 -9.15 -3.49 19.78
N LEU A 177 -9.30 -4.21 18.66
CA LEU A 177 -9.80 -5.59 18.64
C LEU A 177 -8.79 -6.60 19.20
N GLY A 178 -7.49 -6.31 19.11
CA GLY A 178 -6.42 -7.10 19.70
C GLY A 178 -6.27 -6.91 21.21
N ASP A 179 -6.68 -5.73 21.73
CA ASP A 179 -6.52 -5.32 23.14
C ASP A 179 -7.87 -4.97 23.82
N THR A 180 -8.87 -5.81 23.67
CA THR A 180 -10.24 -5.50 24.21
C THR A 180 -10.35 -5.62 25.71
N GLY A 181 -9.38 -6.15 26.41
CA GLY A 181 -9.47 -6.46 27.85
C GLY A 181 -10.54 -7.53 28.20
N LYS A 182 -11.35 -7.94 27.22
CA LYS A 182 -12.39 -8.97 27.35
C LYS A 182 -12.04 -10.15 26.43
N PRO A 183 -11.60 -11.29 26.96
CA PRO A 183 -11.17 -12.44 26.16
C PRO A 183 -12.20 -12.91 25.12
N GLU A 184 -13.49 -12.83 25.45
CA GLU A 184 -14.60 -13.25 24.59
C GLU A 184 -14.81 -12.34 23.34
N HIS A 185 -14.25 -11.14 23.34
CA HIS A 185 -14.34 -10.20 22.22
C HIS A 185 -13.02 -10.03 21.49
N ARG A 186 -11.96 -10.66 21.98
CA ARG A 186 -10.63 -10.57 21.43
C ARG A 186 -10.51 -11.37 20.15
N ILE A 187 -10.04 -10.73 19.08
CA ILE A 187 -9.60 -11.45 17.89
C ILE A 187 -8.14 -11.87 18.10
N PRO A 188 -7.76 -13.12 17.83
CA PRO A 188 -6.41 -13.62 18.09
C PRO A 188 -5.43 -13.18 17.00
N ILE A 189 -5.21 -11.86 16.88
CA ILE A 189 -4.30 -11.23 15.90
C ILE A 189 -3.05 -10.69 16.58
N ASP A 190 -1.93 -10.77 15.87
CA ASP A 190 -0.66 -10.16 16.25
C ASP A 190 -0.61 -8.71 15.69
N THR A 191 -0.90 -7.74 16.54
CA THR A 191 -0.92 -6.32 16.16
C THR A 191 0.45 -5.74 15.82
N ALA A 192 1.54 -6.45 16.11
CA ALA A 192 2.89 -6.11 15.66
C ALA A 192 3.19 -6.66 14.25
N LYS A 193 2.32 -7.53 13.70
CA LYS A 193 2.48 -8.18 12.41
C LYS A 193 1.33 -7.86 11.46
N ILE A 194 1.03 -6.57 11.31
CA ILE A 194 0.03 -6.08 10.37
C ILE A 194 0.66 -5.92 8.99
N ALA A 195 0.15 -6.65 8.02
CA ALA A 195 0.46 -6.52 6.60
C ALA A 195 -0.70 -5.85 5.85
N ILE A 196 -0.40 -5.14 4.77
CA ILE A 196 -1.40 -4.58 3.87
C ILE A 196 -1.11 -5.01 2.43
N ALA A 197 -2.16 -5.28 1.65
CA ALA A 197 -2.04 -5.69 0.26
C ALA A 197 -3.10 -5.00 -0.61
N GLY A 198 -2.74 -4.69 -1.85
CA GLY A 198 -3.67 -4.10 -2.80
C GLY A 198 -3.19 -4.23 -4.23
N HIS A 199 -4.14 -4.18 -5.17
CA HIS A 199 -3.92 -4.34 -6.60
C HIS A 199 -4.18 -3.04 -7.35
N SER A 200 -3.40 -2.77 -8.42
CA SER A 200 -3.63 -1.65 -9.32
C SER A 200 -3.69 -0.31 -8.54
N ARG A 201 -4.76 0.46 -8.66
CA ARG A 201 -5.02 1.67 -7.86
C ARG A 201 -5.11 1.38 -6.35
N GLY A 202 -5.57 0.18 -5.97
CA GLY A 202 -5.49 -0.29 -4.58
C GLY A 202 -4.05 -0.51 -4.13
N GLY A 203 -3.17 -0.98 -5.01
CA GLY A 203 -1.72 -1.08 -4.76
C GLY A 203 -1.05 0.29 -4.62
N LYS A 204 -1.47 1.30 -5.40
CA LYS A 204 -1.02 2.69 -5.22
C LYS A 204 -1.38 3.20 -3.81
N ALA A 205 -2.64 3.01 -3.39
CA ALA A 205 -3.10 3.38 -2.05
C ALA A 205 -2.39 2.61 -0.94
N THR A 206 -2.15 1.30 -1.15
CA THR A 206 -1.43 0.43 -0.20
C THR A 206 0.01 0.91 0.00
N LEU A 207 0.72 1.24 -1.08
CA LEU A 207 2.10 1.73 -0.98
C LEU A 207 2.15 3.07 -0.22
N LEU A 208 1.24 4.01 -0.51
CA LEU A 208 1.12 5.27 0.22
C LEU A 208 0.76 5.03 1.69
N ALA A 209 -0.17 4.12 1.99
CA ALA A 209 -0.54 3.79 3.37
C ALA A 209 0.65 3.27 4.17
N GLY A 210 1.43 2.35 3.60
CA GLY A 210 2.63 1.84 4.23
C GLY A 210 3.73 2.89 4.40
N ALA A 211 3.89 3.80 3.44
CA ALA A 211 4.85 4.90 3.51
C ALA A 211 4.51 5.93 4.62
N THR A 212 3.23 6.03 5.01
CA THR A 212 2.73 7.07 5.92
C THR A 212 2.23 6.55 7.28
N ASP A 213 2.23 5.23 7.53
CA ASP A 213 1.89 4.63 8.83
C ASP A 213 2.91 3.55 9.22
N GLU A 214 3.72 3.83 10.22
CA GLU A 214 4.80 2.96 10.67
C GLU A 214 4.34 1.71 11.45
N ARG A 215 3.07 1.65 11.83
CA ARG A 215 2.48 0.47 12.51
C ARG A 215 2.28 -0.70 11.56
N ILE A 216 2.34 -0.45 10.26
CA ILE A 216 2.24 -1.47 9.20
C ILE A 216 3.60 -2.14 9.04
N ALA A 217 3.69 -3.42 9.37
CA ALA A 217 4.92 -4.19 9.36
C ALA A 217 5.34 -4.67 7.97
N LEU A 218 4.37 -4.91 7.06
CA LEU A 218 4.62 -5.36 5.70
C LEU A 218 3.65 -4.71 4.71
N VAL A 219 4.20 -4.24 3.60
CA VAL A 219 3.45 -3.62 2.50
C VAL A 219 3.59 -4.47 1.24
N CYS A 220 2.48 -4.80 0.58
CA CYS A 220 2.48 -5.49 -0.71
C CYS A 220 1.68 -4.72 -1.75
N ALA A 221 2.36 -4.17 -2.75
CA ALA A 221 1.74 -3.47 -3.88
C ALA A 221 1.81 -4.36 -5.14
N ASN A 222 0.65 -4.77 -5.66
CA ASN A 222 0.56 -5.61 -6.84
C ASN A 222 0.17 -4.78 -8.07
N ASN A 223 0.96 -4.89 -9.17
CA ASN A 223 0.70 -4.26 -10.46
C ASN A 223 0.22 -2.81 -10.34
N SER A 224 0.90 -2.02 -9.52
CA SER A 224 0.38 -0.72 -9.11
C SER A 224 0.71 0.44 -10.06
N GLY A 225 1.64 0.27 -10.97
CA GLY A 225 1.92 1.21 -12.06
C GLY A 225 2.35 2.62 -11.64
N SER A 226 2.26 3.55 -12.56
CA SER A 226 2.58 4.97 -12.34
C SER A 226 1.74 5.59 -11.22
N GLY A 227 2.36 6.35 -10.31
CA GLY A 227 1.71 6.82 -9.08
C GLY A 227 1.56 5.76 -7.98
N GLY A 228 2.04 4.54 -8.23
CA GLY A 228 2.21 3.45 -7.28
C GLY A 228 3.67 3.01 -7.22
N ALA A 229 4.01 1.81 -7.68
CA ALA A 229 5.37 1.31 -7.69
C ALA A 229 6.16 1.64 -8.96
N GLY A 230 5.47 1.88 -10.09
CA GLY A 230 6.07 2.19 -11.39
C GLY A 230 6.52 3.64 -11.51
N SER A 231 7.69 3.85 -12.11
CA SER A 231 8.31 5.17 -12.29
C SER A 231 7.48 6.08 -13.20
N PHE A 232 7.43 7.37 -12.89
CA PHE A 232 7.00 8.41 -13.82
C PHE A 232 8.12 8.79 -14.81
N MET A 233 9.38 8.74 -14.38
CA MET A 233 10.53 9.19 -15.17
C MET A 233 11.03 8.13 -16.14
N TYR A 234 10.95 6.86 -15.73
CA TYR A 234 11.32 5.72 -16.56
C TYR A 234 10.05 5.02 -17.05
N GLN A 235 9.71 5.26 -18.29
CA GLN A 235 8.52 4.69 -18.93
C GLN A 235 8.93 3.74 -20.04
N ALA A 236 8.46 2.50 -19.93
CA ALA A 236 8.56 1.54 -21.03
C ALA A 236 7.46 1.81 -22.07
N GLU A 237 7.65 1.35 -23.28
CA GLU A 237 6.64 1.43 -24.35
C GLU A 237 5.32 0.79 -23.89
N GLY A 238 4.21 1.51 -24.08
CA GLY A 238 2.87 1.07 -23.68
C GLY A 238 2.53 1.25 -22.20
N SER A 239 3.42 1.87 -21.40
CA SER A 239 3.13 2.16 -19.99
C SER A 239 2.26 3.39 -19.80
N GLU A 240 1.49 3.40 -18.70
CA GLU A 240 0.69 4.56 -18.24
C GLU A 240 1.61 5.77 -18.01
N THR A 241 1.36 6.86 -18.71
CA THR A 241 2.08 8.11 -18.52
C THR A 241 1.43 8.99 -17.46
N LEU A 242 2.15 10.01 -16.98
CA LEU A 242 1.58 11.06 -16.13
C LEU A 242 0.36 11.72 -16.78
N LYS A 243 0.45 11.96 -18.09
CA LYS A 243 -0.63 12.56 -18.90
C LYS A 243 -1.87 11.68 -18.92
N ASP A 244 -1.71 10.37 -19.14
CA ASP A 244 -2.81 9.42 -19.16
C ASP A 244 -3.52 9.38 -17.80
N GLY A 245 -2.77 9.29 -16.70
CA GLY A 245 -3.31 9.29 -15.35
C GLY A 245 -4.07 10.57 -15.02
N LEU A 246 -3.52 11.74 -15.38
CA LEU A 246 -4.19 13.02 -15.13
C LEU A 246 -5.40 13.26 -16.03
N HIS A 247 -5.43 12.67 -17.23
CA HIS A 247 -6.59 12.73 -18.10
C HIS A 247 -7.73 11.81 -17.60
N ALA A 248 -7.39 10.59 -17.25
CA ALA A 248 -8.40 9.58 -16.87
C ALA A 248 -8.92 9.75 -15.43
N VAL A 249 -8.03 10.07 -14.49
CA VAL A 249 -8.31 10.04 -13.04
C VAL A 249 -7.67 11.21 -12.27
N PRO A 250 -7.92 12.47 -12.70
CA PRO A 250 -7.29 13.64 -12.07
C PRO A 250 -7.56 13.76 -10.58
N TYR A 251 -8.69 13.22 -10.12
CA TYR A 251 -9.13 13.26 -8.71
C TYR A 251 -8.37 12.31 -7.79
N TRP A 252 -7.50 11.45 -8.33
CA TRP A 252 -6.64 10.59 -7.51
C TRP A 252 -5.48 11.35 -6.88
N PHE A 253 -5.03 12.41 -7.55
CA PHE A 253 -3.76 13.10 -7.33
C PHE A 253 -3.95 14.60 -7.06
N ASN A 254 -2.85 15.27 -6.73
CA ASN A 254 -2.74 16.73 -6.81
C ASN A 254 -2.58 17.16 -8.27
N SER A 255 -3.66 17.06 -9.04
CA SER A 255 -3.65 17.34 -10.47
C SER A 255 -3.23 18.77 -10.82
N ALA A 256 -3.54 19.75 -9.95
CA ALA A 256 -3.14 21.15 -10.13
C ALA A 256 -1.61 21.33 -10.10
N TYR A 257 -0.92 20.56 -9.30
CA TYR A 257 0.54 20.56 -9.28
C TYR A 257 1.13 19.76 -10.44
N LEU A 258 0.65 18.54 -10.64
CA LEU A 258 1.22 17.58 -11.60
C LEU A 258 1.00 17.99 -13.06
N SER A 259 -0.05 18.73 -13.38
CA SER A 259 -0.32 19.20 -14.75
C SER A 259 0.83 20.03 -15.34
N LYS A 260 1.64 20.67 -14.50
CA LYS A 260 2.83 21.44 -14.88
C LYS A 260 3.95 20.56 -15.47
N TYR A 261 3.90 19.26 -15.21
CA TYR A 261 4.93 18.29 -15.59
C TYR A 261 4.47 17.30 -16.67
N ILE A 262 3.30 17.52 -17.27
CA ILE A 262 2.88 16.77 -18.46
C ILE A 262 3.95 16.96 -19.54
N ASP A 263 4.40 15.84 -20.13
CA ASP A 263 5.50 15.77 -21.11
C ASP A 263 6.89 16.26 -20.56
N ARG A 264 6.97 16.52 -19.24
CA ARG A 264 8.19 16.96 -18.52
C ARG A 264 8.38 16.18 -17.21
N GLN A 265 7.88 14.97 -17.11
CA GLN A 265 7.90 14.14 -15.89
C GLN A 265 9.31 13.87 -15.34
N THR A 266 10.36 13.99 -16.18
CA THR A 266 11.77 13.88 -15.76
C THR A 266 12.25 15.05 -14.91
N GLU A 267 11.47 16.12 -14.82
CA GLU A 267 11.74 17.30 -13.99
C GLU A 267 11.00 17.27 -12.64
N LEU A 268 10.21 16.23 -12.36
CA LEU A 268 9.57 16.06 -11.06
C LEU A 268 10.63 15.98 -9.96
N PRO A 269 10.42 16.60 -8.78
CA PRO A 269 11.37 16.54 -7.67
C PRO A 269 11.30 15.22 -6.88
N PHE A 270 10.50 14.26 -7.33
CA PHE A 270 10.30 12.94 -6.73
C PHE A 270 10.00 11.90 -7.82
N ASP A 271 10.17 10.63 -7.47
CA ASP A 271 9.57 9.49 -8.19
C ASP A 271 9.20 8.39 -7.16
N GLN A 272 8.61 7.30 -7.61
CA GLN A 272 7.98 6.29 -6.76
C GLN A 272 8.95 5.54 -5.83
N HIS A 273 10.26 5.61 -6.09
CA HIS A 273 11.28 5.13 -5.15
C HIS A 273 11.24 5.85 -3.80
N PHE A 274 10.73 7.10 -3.73
CA PHE A 274 10.51 7.81 -2.46
C PHE A 274 9.51 7.05 -1.59
N LEU A 275 8.34 6.66 -2.14
CA LEU A 275 7.35 5.88 -1.38
C LEU A 275 7.92 4.55 -0.89
N LYS A 276 8.69 3.87 -1.74
CA LYS A 276 9.33 2.60 -1.38
C LYS A 276 10.37 2.78 -0.27
N ALA A 277 11.19 3.81 -0.37
CA ALA A 277 12.19 4.15 0.65
C ALA A 277 11.56 4.57 1.98
N LEU A 278 10.38 5.21 1.98
CA LEU A 278 9.62 5.57 3.17
C LEU A 278 9.09 4.36 3.94
N VAL A 279 8.94 3.19 3.31
CA VAL A 279 8.57 1.96 4.01
C VAL A 279 9.75 1.40 4.82
N ALA A 280 11.00 1.65 4.40
CA ALA A 280 12.19 1.18 5.13
C ALA A 280 12.19 1.66 6.61
N PRO A 281 12.64 0.83 7.56
CA PRO A 281 13.25 -0.51 7.42
C PRO A 281 12.23 -1.67 7.44
N ARG A 282 10.93 -1.41 7.35
CA ARG A 282 9.85 -2.41 7.37
C ARG A 282 9.81 -3.19 6.04
N ALA A 283 9.08 -4.31 6.01
CA ALA A 283 9.04 -5.17 4.84
C ALA A 283 8.21 -4.55 3.69
N LEU A 284 8.75 -4.57 2.48
CA LEU A 284 8.08 -4.13 1.25
C LEU A 284 8.20 -5.21 0.18
N LEU A 285 7.08 -5.66 -0.35
CA LEU A 285 7.01 -6.52 -1.53
C LEU A 285 6.30 -5.79 -2.67
N THR A 286 6.86 -5.87 -3.86
CA THR A 286 6.18 -5.48 -5.09
C THR A 286 6.00 -6.71 -5.96
N THR A 287 4.78 -6.99 -6.41
CA THR A 287 4.50 -8.10 -7.33
C THR A 287 3.99 -7.55 -8.66
N GLU A 288 4.58 -8.01 -9.76
CA GLU A 288 4.34 -7.47 -11.10
C GLU A 288 4.10 -8.59 -12.12
N ALA A 289 3.33 -8.30 -13.14
CA ALA A 289 3.18 -9.16 -14.31
C ALA A 289 3.96 -8.60 -15.50
N LEU A 290 4.80 -9.42 -16.12
CA LEU A 290 5.65 -9.01 -17.25
C LEU A 290 4.86 -8.58 -18.49
N GLY A 291 3.63 -9.09 -18.67
CA GLY A 291 2.75 -8.72 -19.78
C GLY A 291 1.78 -7.58 -19.44
N ASP A 292 1.90 -6.98 -18.26
CA ASP A 292 1.11 -5.80 -17.86
C ASP A 292 1.89 -4.51 -18.18
N TYR A 293 2.06 -4.24 -19.46
CA TYR A 293 2.86 -3.09 -19.92
C TYR A 293 2.33 -1.77 -19.37
N TRP A 294 1.00 -1.63 -19.23
CA TRP A 294 0.38 -0.44 -18.68
C TRP A 294 0.83 -0.13 -17.25
N ALA A 295 1.04 -1.15 -16.42
CA ALA A 295 1.56 -1.00 -15.06
C ALA A 295 3.07 -0.70 -15.00
N ASN A 296 3.77 -0.65 -16.14
CA ASN A 296 5.19 -0.31 -16.21
C ASN A 296 6.10 -1.22 -15.34
N PRO A 297 6.12 -2.54 -15.56
CA PRO A 297 6.93 -3.46 -14.74
C PRO A 297 8.43 -3.14 -14.79
N ALA A 298 8.93 -2.62 -15.90
CA ALA A 298 10.32 -2.19 -16.01
C ALA A 298 10.60 -0.92 -15.18
N GLY A 299 9.69 0.07 -15.20
CA GLY A 299 9.78 1.25 -14.33
C GLY A 299 9.68 0.89 -12.86
N THR A 300 8.91 -0.16 -12.52
CA THR A 300 8.85 -0.72 -11.15
C THR A 300 10.18 -1.29 -10.70
N TRP A 301 10.93 -1.95 -11.61
CA TRP A 301 12.30 -2.42 -11.35
C TRP A 301 13.24 -1.27 -11.03
N HIS A 302 13.23 -0.19 -11.82
CA HIS A 302 14.08 0.97 -11.59
C HIS A 302 13.84 1.64 -10.23
N THR A 303 12.58 1.86 -9.87
CA THR A 303 12.24 2.44 -8.56
C THR A 303 12.54 1.48 -7.40
N HIS A 304 12.46 0.15 -7.63
CA HIS A 304 12.86 -0.85 -6.64
C HIS A 304 14.35 -0.78 -6.36
N HIS A 305 15.17 -0.75 -7.41
CA HIS A 305 16.63 -0.65 -7.26
C HIS A 305 17.05 0.63 -6.53
N ALA A 306 16.47 1.77 -6.91
CA ALA A 306 16.78 3.04 -6.24
C ALA A 306 16.36 3.02 -4.76
N ALA A 307 15.20 2.46 -4.43
CA ALA A 307 14.74 2.37 -3.04
C ALA A 307 15.58 1.37 -2.21
N ARG A 308 16.12 0.32 -2.84
CA ARG A 308 16.97 -0.68 -2.18
C ARG A 308 18.20 -0.06 -1.50
N ASP A 309 18.70 1.07 -2.02
CA ASP A 309 19.81 1.78 -1.42
C ASP A 309 19.47 2.30 -0.02
N ALA A 310 18.23 2.74 0.24
CA ALA A 310 17.79 3.12 1.58
C ALA A 310 17.74 1.91 2.53
N TYR A 311 17.29 0.76 2.04
CA TYR A 311 17.30 -0.48 2.84
C TYR A 311 18.72 -0.95 3.14
N ARG A 312 19.63 -0.87 2.16
CA ARG A 312 21.05 -1.18 2.35
C ARG A 312 21.71 -0.25 3.35
N PHE A 313 21.45 1.04 3.26
CA PHE A 313 21.94 2.03 4.21
C PHE A 313 21.50 1.72 5.64
N LEU A 314 20.28 1.22 5.82
CA LEU A 314 19.73 0.83 7.12
C LEU A 314 20.10 -0.61 7.56
N GLY A 315 20.91 -1.34 6.79
CA GLY A 315 21.29 -2.72 7.09
C GLY A 315 20.13 -3.72 6.96
N GLN A 316 19.11 -3.40 6.15
CA GLN A 316 17.87 -4.18 6.01
C GLN A 316 17.57 -4.56 4.55
N GLU A 317 18.59 -4.80 3.74
CA GLU A 317 18.46 -5.02 2.30
C GLU A 317 17.53 -6.19 1.91
N GLU A 318 17.43 -7.21 2.76
CA GLU A 318 16.53 -8.36 2.55
C GLU A 318 15.04 -8.05 2.83
N ARG A 319 14.72 -6.85 3.34
CA ARG A 319 13.34 -6.46 3.65
C ARG A 319 12.60 -5.79 2.50
N ILE A 320 13.27 -5.54 1.38
CA ILE A 320 12.63 -5.08 0.15
C ILE A 320 12.70 -6.17 -0.91
N GLY A 321 11.55 -6.61 -1.41
CA GLY A 321 11.42 -7.67 -2.40
C GLY A 321 10.65 -7.21 -3.64
N ILE A 322 10.97 -7.84 -4.78
CA ILE A 322 10.20 -7.74 -6.01
C ILE A 322 10.04 -9.12 -6.63
N TRP A 323 8.84 -9.38 -7.16
CA TRP A 323 8.50 -10.64 -7.82
C TRP A 323 7.81 -10.39 -9.15
N TYR A 324 8.22 -11.13 -10.17
CA TYR A 324 7.64 -11.07 -11.50
C TYR A 324 7.01 -12.41 -11.89
N ARG A 325 5.81 -12.36 -12.44
CA ARG A 325 5.14 -13.50 -13.07
C ARG A 325 4.84 -13.24 -14.55
N LYS A 326 4.51 -14.28 -15.27
CA LYS A 326 3.91 -14.17 -16.61
C LYS A 326 2.48 -13.69 -16.53
N GLY A 327 1.94 -13.24 -17.67
CA GLY A 327 0.54 -12.82 -17.79
C GLY A 327 0.32 -11.31 -17.65
N GLY A 328 -0.92 -10.89 -17.47
CA GLY A 328 -1.35 -9.50 -17.47
C GLY A 328 -1.88 -9.02 -16.11
N HIS A 329 -2.69 -7.97 -16.15
CA HIS A 329 -3.20 -7.21 -15.01
C HIS A 329 -4.17 -8.03 -14.13
N LYS A 330 -3.65 -8.73 -13.14
CA LYS A 330 -4.42 -9.58 -12.22
C LYS A 330 -3.79 -9.56 -10.82
N HIS A 331 -4.60 -9.89 -9.81
CA HIS A 331 -4.15 -10.20 -8.45
C HIS A 331 -4.72 -11.58 -8.06
N GLY A 332 -4.05 -12.61 -8.54
CA GLY A 332 -4.53 -13.98 -8.41
C GLY A 332 -3.89 -14.75 -7.26
N LEU A 333 -4.24 -16.04 -7.16
CA LEU A 333 -3.73 -16.93 -6.12
C LEU A 333 -2.19 -17.03 -6.11
N GLU A 334 -1.54 -16.95 -7.28
CA GLU A 334 -0.07 -16.94 -7.39
C GLU A 334 0.53 -15.73 -6.67
N ASP A 335 -0.01 -14.53 -6.89
CA ASP A 335 0.46 -13.30 -6.23
C ASP A 335 0.26 -13.38 -4.72
N TRP A 336 -0.85 -13.95 -4.26
CA TRP A 336 -1.14 -14.14 -2.84
C TRP A 336 -0.21 -15.17 -2.18
N ARG A 337 0.15 -16.25 -2.87
CA ARG A 337 1.13 -17.23 -2.37
C ARG A 337 2.50 -16.59 -2.18
N VAL A 338 2.92 -15.81 -3.16
CA VAL A 338 4.18 -15.05 -3.10
C VAL A 338 4.18 -14.04 -1.94
N LEU A 339 3.07 -13.33 -1.72
CA LEU A 339 2.89 -12.46 -0.56
C LEU A 339 3.01 -13.26 0.75
N LEU A 340 2.35 -14.41 0.86
CA LEU A 340 2.37 -15.25 2.06
C LEU A 340 3.77 -15.82 2.33
N ASP A 341 4.50 -16.23 1.32
CA ASP A 341 5.88 -16.69 1.44
C ASP A 341 6.81 -15.54 1.91
N PHE A 342 6.62 -14.34 1.39
CA PHE A 342 7.36 -13.17 1.83
C PHE A 342 6.98 -12.75 3.27
N LEU A 343 5.69 -12.83 3.63
CA LEU A 343 5.21 -12.58 4.98
C LEU A 343 5.82 -13.57 5.97
N ASP A 344 5.81 -14.87 5.64
CA ASP A 344 6.40 -15.90 6.49
C ASP A 344 7.89 -15.66 6.70
N TRP A 345 8.60 -15.26 5.66
CA TRP A 345 10.02 -14.90 5.79
C TRP A 345 10.22 -13.68 6.68
N GLN A 346 9.55 -12.59 6.39
CA GLN A 346 9.81 -11.30 7.03
C GLN A 346 9.24 -11.17 8.44
N LEU A 347 8.13 -11.84 8.74
CA LEU A 347 7.42 -11.70 10.01
C LEU A 347 7.49 -12.95 10.91
N ARG A 348 7.92 -14.10 10.36
CA ARG A 348 8.03 -15.36 11.09
C ARG A 348 9.41 -16.02 10.99
N GLY A 349 10.30 -15.50 10.14
CA GLY A 349 11.66 -16.05 9.94
C GLY A 349 11.72 -17.30 9.09
N ILE A 350 10.65 -17.70 8.41
CA ILE A 350 10.58 -18.88 7.54
C ILE A 350 11.01 -18.49 6.14
N ARG A 351 12.27 -18.70 5.82
CA ARG A 351 12.85 -18.28 4.54
C ARG A 351 12.40 -19.20 3.39
N PRO A 352 11.88 -18.65 2.28
CA PRO A 352 11.54 -19.45 1.09
C PRO A 352 12.78 -19.94 0.34
N ALA A 353 12.60 -20.94 -0.51
CA ALA A 353 13.69 -21.50 -1.33
C ALA A 353 14.09 -20.62 -2.53
N TYR A 354 13.34 -19.57 -2.83
CA TYR A 354 13.58 -18.66 -3.94
C TYR A 354 13.84 -17.22 -3.46
N ARG A 355 14.30 -16.38 -4.38
CA ARG A 355 14.70 -15.00 -4.09
C ARG A 355 13.64 -14.01 -4.58
N PHE A 356 13.60 -12.85 -3.93
CA PHE A 356 12.70 -11.73 -4.26
C PHE A 356 13.45 -10.53 -4.88
N ASP A 357 14.49 -10.81 -5.66
CA ASP A 357 15.31 -9.77 -6.29
C ASP A 357 15.77 -10.18 -7.71
N PHE A 358 14.99 -11.05 -8.36
CA PHE A 358 15.30 -11.50 -9.72
C PHE A 358 14.97 -10.40 -10.73
N ASP A 359 15.97 -10.06 -11.58
CA ASP A 359 15.80 -9.15 -12.70
C ASP A 359 15.36 -9.93 -13.96
N PRO A 360 14.12 -9.76 -14.42
CA PRO A 360 13.63 -10.44 -15.62
C PRO A 360 14.05 -9.74 -16.93
N PHE A 361 14.71 -8.58 -16.86
CA PHE A 361 15.05 -7.75 -18.02
C PHE A 361 16.51 -7.88 -18.44
N VAL A 362 17.35 -8.58 -17.65
CA VAL A 362 18.72 -8.96 -18.02
C VAL A 362 18.68 -10.32 -18.70
N MET A 363 18.95 -10.35 -20.00
CA MET A 363 19.20 -11.59 -20.74
C MET A 363 20.72 -11.85 -20.80
#